data_9b9589adfac07d66feddb1858245d59f
#
_entry.id   9b9589adfac07d66feddb1858245d59f
#
_cell.length_a   1.000
_cell.length_b   1.000
_cell.length_c   1.000
_cell.angle_alpha   90.00
_cell.angle_beta   90.00
_cell.angle_gamma   90.00
#
_symmetry.space_group_name_H-M   'P 1'
#
loop_
_entity.id
_entity.type
_entity.pdbx_description
1 polymer ?
#
loop_
_entity_poly.entity_id
_entity_poly.type
_entity_poly.pdbx_seq_one_letter_code
_entity_poly.pdbx_strand_id
1 'polypeptide(L)'
;MVIAGTANAQNEKIGYGFRAGGSISTFDGPSEIGPNGESLESWSNAKGFHIGALVNYKVTDLFGARAEFTFSQRGAIYEYKGPSYYELGRYNVANKIITGTRTQKLSVSNAYIDIPLLAYYKFGMFEISGGLNSGILLSSKAGGSTDFEGVSDIGSPVVPSPFTVALNHNYKKDDAGQASETTTEVKVQGFPYQVPETAYAYYEFPVKDKNLYKTLDFGIAVGASFYLNEGLFFSVRYIHGLGDVDENDYDVSLQTLNQDGSFVQRADDNQSRSWQFSVGFSF
;
A
#
# COMPACT_ATOMS: atom_id res chain seq x y z
N MET A 1 -11.75 51.02 -9.61
CA MET A 1 -13.06 50.75 -9.05
C MET A 1 -12.97 49.40 -8.35
N VAL A 2 -12.74 49.43 -7.03
CA VAL A 2 -12.62 48.24 -6.18
C VAL A 2 -14.02 47.91 -5.69
N ILE A 3 -14.58 46.81 -6.13
CA ILE A 3 -15.86 46.31 -5.56
C ILE A 3 -15.51 45.57 -4.28
N ALA A 4 -15.59 46.30 -3.16
CA ALA A 4 -15.61 45.71 -1.84
C ALA A 4 -17.00 45.10 -1.63
N GLY A 5 -17.12 43.80 -1.91
CA GLY A 5 -18.28 43.02 -1.49
C GLY A 5 -18.27 42.92 0.03
N THR A 6 -19.23 43.57 0.71
CA THR A 6 -19.50 43.34 2.12
C THR A 6 -20.06 41.92 2.26
N ALA A 7 -19.22 40.99 2.69
CA ALA A 7 -19.66 39.67 3.10
C ALA A 7 -20.50 39.84 4.39
N ASN A 8 -21.81 39.69 4.28
CA ASN A 8 -22.68 39.54 5.42
C ASN A 8 -22.40 38.20 6.11
N ALA A 9 -21.54 38.20 7.11
CA ALA A 9 -21.29 37.09 8.00
C ALA A 9 -22.46 36.86 8.97
N GLN A 10 -23.65 36.58 8.44
CA GLN A 10 -24.81 36.19 9.25
C GLN A 10 -25.25 34.78 8.84
N ASN A 11 -24.95 33.80 9.72
CA ASN A 11 -25.50 32.43 9.69
C ASN A 11 -25.20 31.61 8.41
N GLU A 12 -24.00 31.64 7.90
CA GLU A 12 -23.62 30.71 6.82
C GLU A 12 -23.53 29.31 7.39
N LYS A 13 -24.52 28.47 7.02
CA LYS A 13 -24.54 27.05 7.37
C LYS A 13 -23.40 26.27 6.68
N ILE A 14 -22.83 26.84 5.64
CA ILE A 14 -21.77 26.23 4.83
C ILE A 14 -20.47 26.98 5.08
N GLY A 15 -19.46 26.25 5.51
CA GLY A 15 -18.08 26.71 5.63
C GLY A 15 -17.17 25.93 4.71
N TYR A 16 -16.08 26.53 4.28
CA TYR A 16 -15.06 25.91 3.45
C TYR A 16 -13.75 25.86 4.19
N GLY A 17 -12.83 25.06 3.69
CA GLY A 17 -11.51 25.02 4.28
C GLY A 17 -10.56 24.12 3.52
N PHE A 18 -9.35 24.00 4.04
CA PHE A 18 -8.34 23.09 3.54
C PHE A 18 -7.55 22.51 4.71
N ARG A 19 -6.92 21.38 4.44
CA ARG A 19 -5.99 20.72 5.38
C ARG A 19 -4.83 20.10 4.61
N ALA A 20 -3.68 20.06 5.25
CA ALA A 20 -2.50 19.35 4.75
C ALA A 20 -1.71 18.77 5.91
N GLY A 21 -0.96 17.68 5.65
CA GLY A 21 -0.17 17.08 6.70
C GLY A 21 0.54 15.81 6.30
N GLY A 22 1.13 15.16 7.29
CA GLY A 22 1.79 13.87 7.17
C GLY A 22 0.86 12.72 7.53
N SER A 23 1.16 11.54 6.98
CA SER A 23 0.50 10.29 7.33
C SER A 23 1.51 9.21 7.68
N ILE A 24 1.08 8.28 8.53
CA ILE A 24 1.77 7.02 8.83
C ILE A 24 0.75 5.93 8.56
N SER A 25 1.09 4.99 7.69
CA SER A 25 0.16 3.94 7.26
C SER A 25 0.84 2.58 7.17
N THR A 26 0.04 1.54 7.28
CA THR A 26 0.46 0.14 7.11
C THR A 26 -0.69 -0.67 6.55
N PHE A 27 -0.39 -1.89 6.11
CA PHE A 27 -1.39 -2.94 5.91
C PHE A 27 -1.38 -3.88 7.10
N ASP A 28 -2.49 -4.54 7.35
CA ASP A 28 -2.65 -5.49 8.43
C ASP A 28 -3.49 -6.67 7.94
N GLY A 29 -2.91 -7.84 7.97
CA GLY A 29 -3.48 -9.09 7.51
C GLY A 29 -2.74 -10.30 8.10
N PRO A 30 -3.20 -11.52 7.80
CA PRO A 30 -2.55 -12.73 8.27
C PRO A 30 -1.19 -12.92 7.61
N SER A 31 -0.19 -13.29 8.41
CA SER A 31 1.16 -13.57 7.93
C SER A 31 1.32 -15.00 7.48
N GLU A 32 2.16 -15.26 6.48
CA GLU A 32 2.59 -16.60 6.13
C GLU A 32 3.43 -17.22 7.25
N ILE A 33 3.12 -18.46 7.62
CA ILE A 33 3.73 -19.14 8.75
C ILE A 33 4.70 -20.21 8.25
N GLY A 34 5.90 -20.18 8.78
CA GLY A 34 6.95 -21.13 8.48
C GLY A 34 6.76 -22.48 9.15
N PRO A 35 7.61 -23.48 8.78
CA PRO A 35 7.49 -24.85 9.27
C PRO A 35 7.62 -24.97 10.80
N ASN A 36 8.28 -24.05 11.47
CA ASN A 36 8.47 -24.05 12.92
C ASN A 36 7.45 -23.16 13.66
N GLY A 37 6.46 -22.61 12.95
CA GLY A 37 5.45 -21.70 13.51
C GLY A 37 5.89 -20.23 13.58
N GLU A 38 7.04 -19.86 13.01
CA GLU A 38 7.48 -18.47 12.88
C GLU A 38 6.70 -17.74 11.78
N SER A 39 6.49 -16.44 11.95
CA SER A 39 6.00 -15.56 10.87
C SER A 39 7.12 -15.31 9.86
N LEU A 40 6.86 -15.59 8.59
CA LEU A 40 7.82 -15.38 7.50
C LEU A 40 7.75 -13.98 6.93
N GLU A 41 6.65 -13.27 7.16
CA GLU A 41 6.41 -11.94 6.61
C GLU A 41 5.90 -10.96 7.66
N SER A 42 6.11 -9.70 7.38
CA SER A 42 5.62 -8.62 8.23
C SER A 42 5.36 -7.34 7.44
N TRP A 43 4.38 -6.59 7.91
CA TRP A 43 4.05 -5.26 7.44
C TRP A 43 4.48 -4.22 8.48
N SER A 44 5.15 -3.19 8.05
CA SER A 44 5.54 -2.07 8.91
C SER A 44 5.16 -0.72 8.31
N ASN A 45 5.24 0.33 9.14
CA ASN A 45 4.73 1.64 8.81
C ASN A 45 5.51 2.32 7.68
N ALA A 46 4.79 2.81 6.68
CA ALA A 46 5.29 3.76 5.68
C ALA A 46 4.83 5.18 6.02
N LYS A 47 5.62 6.17 5.57
CA LYS A 47 5.32 7.59 5.70
C LYS A 47 4.72 8.10 4.40
N GLY A 48 3.74 9.01 4.51
CA GLY A 48 3.12 9.67 3.39
C GLY A 48 2.70 11.09 3.73
N PHE A 49 1.93 11.68 2.85
CA PHE A 49 1.34 13.00 3.06
C PHE A 49 -0.08 13.05 2.51
N HIS A 50 -0.82 14.09 2.92
CA HIS A 50 -2.14 14.36 2.38
C HIS A 50 -2.38 15.87 2.29
N ILE A 51 -3.21 16.25 1.34
CA ILE A 51 -3.68 17.61 1.15
C ILE A 51 -5.10 17.57 0.59
N GLY A 52 -6.00 18.39 1.11
CA GLY A 52 -7.38 18.39 0.67
C GLY A 52 -8.15 19.64 1.03
N ALA A 53 -9.28 19.80 0.33
CA ALA A 53 -10.31 20.77 0.63
C ALA A 53 -11.40 20.11 1.45
N LEU A 54 -12.12 20.93 2.24
CA LEU A 54 -13.23 20.48 3.04
C LEU A 54 -14.40 21.46 2.93
N VAL A 55 -15.60 20.91 3.05
CA VAL A 55 -16.86 21.64 3.13
C VAL A 55 -17.57 21.19 4.38
N ASN A 56 -17.91 22.15 5.25
CA ASN A 56 -18.66 21.93 6.47
C ASN A 56 -20.11 22.38 6.28
N TYR A 57 -21.03 21.60 6.76
CA TYR A 57 -22.44 21.99 6.91
C TYR A 57 -22.80 22.00 8.39
N LYS A 58 -23.05 23.20 8.95
CA LYS A 58 -23.47 23.39 10.35
C LYS A 58 -24.95 23.06 10.47
N VAL A 59 -25.27 22.04 11.25
CA VAL A 59 -26.67 21.73 11.62
C VAL A 59 -27.07 22.57 12.81
N THR A 60 -26.17 22.66 13.80
CA THR A 60 -26.25 23.56 14.99
C THR A 60 -24.86 24.16 15.21
N ASP A 61 -24.72 25.03 16.21
CA ASP A 61 -23.42 25.59 16.61
C ASP A 61 -22.42 24.52 17.08
N LEU A 62 -22.91 23.38 17.55
CA LEU A 62 -22.09 22.30 18.10
C LEU A 62 -21.95 21.11 17.17
N PHE A 63 -22.90 20.89 16.27
CA PHE A 63 -22.98 19.68 15.45
C PHE A 63 -23.12 20.00 13.96
N GLY A 64 -22.45 19.24 13.13
CA GLY A 64 -22.53 19.36 11.68
C GLY A 64 -22.02 18.14 10.93
N ALA A 65 -22.02 18.27 9.62
CA ALA A 65 -21.47 17.31 8.68
C ALA A 65 -20.29 17.94 7.91
N ARG A 66 -19.35 17.12 7.51
CA ARG A 66 -18.18 17.51 6.71
C ARG A 66 -17.99 16.55 5.57
N ALA A 67 -17.80 17.08 4.37
CA ALA A 67 -17.29 16.35 3.21
C ALA A 67 -15.90 16.87 2.87
N GLU A 68 -15.01 15.98 2.53
CA GLU A 68 -13.66 16.36 2.12
C GLU A 68 -13.31 15.75 0.75
N PHE A 69 -12.38 16.39 0.05
CA PHE A 69 -11.75 15.89 -1.15
C PHE A 69 -10.24 15.98 -0.94
N THR A 70 -9.61 14.84 -0.73
CA THR A 70 -8.24 14.77 -0.23
C THR A 70 -7.38 13.88 -1.12
N PHE A 71 -6.31 14.42 -1.67
CA PHE A 71 -5.20 13.60 -2.17
C PHE A 71 -4.44 13.05 -0.98
N SER A 72 -4.23 11.75 -0.94
CA SER A 72 -3.47 11.09 0.11
C SER A 72 -2.49 10.06 -0.45
N GLN A 73 -1.32 9.98 0.18
CA GLN A 73 -0.35 8.93 -0.06
C GLN A 73 -0.34 8.01 1.16
N ARG A 74 -0.60 6.74 0.92
CA ARG A 74 -0.65 5.66 1.92
C ARG A 74 0.14 4.47 1.41
N GLY A 75 0.66 3.62 2.30
CA GLY A 75 1.38 2.43 1.91
C GLY A 75 1.86 1.65 3.12
N ALA A 76 2.77 0.72 2.86
CA ALA A 76 3.41 -0.10 3.88
C ALA A 76 4.79 -0.55 3.43
N ILE A 77 5.61 -0.98 4.38
CA ILE A 77 6.86 -1.67 4.09
C ILE A 77 6.61 -3.15 4.37
N TYR A 78 6.72 -3.95 3.31
CA TYR A 78 6.64 -5.40 3.37
C TYR A 78 8.03 -6.00 3.51
N GLU A 79 8.18 -6.97 4.40
CA GLU A 79 9.39 -7.77 4.55
C GLU A 79 9.01 -9.26 4.61
N TYR A 80 9.69 -10.08 3.82
CA TYR A 80 9.62 -11.54 3.85
C TYR A 80 10.99 -12.10 4.12
N LYS A 81 11.08 -13.11 4.98
CA LYS A 81 12.32 -13.86 5.18
C LYS A 81 12.00 -15.31 5.54
N GLY A 82 12.38 -16.22 4.66
CA GLY A 82 12.13 -17.63 4.92
C GLY A 82 12.43 -18.55 3.74
N PRO A 83 12.07 -19.83 3.86
CA PRO A 83 12.12 -20.78 2.75
C PRO A 83 11.32 -20.26 1.56
N SER A 84 11.84 -20.42 0.35
CA SER A 84 11.17 -19.94 -0.86
C SER A 84 11.67 -20.69 -2.08
N TYR A 85 11.11 -20.38 -3.21
CA TYR A 85 11.49 -20.85 -4.53
C TYR A 85 11.84 -19.67 -5.45
N TYR A 86 12.54 -19.95 -6.53
CA TYR A 86 12.79 -19.00 -7.62
C TYR A 86 12.84 -19.73 -8.96
N GLU A 87 12.20 -19.18 -9.98
CA GLU A 87 12.22 -19.73 -11.35
C GLU A 87 13.33 -19.09 -12.16
N LEU A 88 14.40 -19.85 -12.41
CA LEU A 88 15.52 -19.44 -13.26
C LEU A 88 15.22 -19.66 -14.73
N GLY A 89 15.74 -18.79 -15.59
CA GLY A 89 15.70 -19.01 -17.04
C GLY A 89 14.34 -18.79 -17.69
N ARG A 90 13.43 -18.05 -17.05
CA ARG A 90 12.07 -17.81 -17.54
C ARG A 90 11.99 -17.28 -18.97
N TYR A 91 13.09 -16.71 -19.48
CA TYR A 91 13.24 -16.23 -20.85
C TYR A 91 14.19 -17.08 -21.69
N ASN A 92 14.66 -18.22 -21.17
CA ASN A 92 15.57 -19.15 -21.83
C ASN A 92 14.92 -20.54 -22.04
N VAL A 93 15.56 -21.38 -22.86
CA VAL A 93 15.05 -22.69 -23.35
C VAL A 93 14.79 -23.72 -22.23
N ALA A 94 15.26 -23.50 -21.01
CA ALA A 94 15.08 -24.42 -19.89
C ALA A 94 14.79 -23.67 -18.58
N ASN A 95 13.53 -23.53 -18.26
CA ASN A 95 13.11 -23.05 -16.94
C ASN A 95 13.51 -24.06 -15.86
N LYS A 96 14.07 -23.57 -14.77
CA LYS A 96 14.40 -24.39 -13.62
C LYS A 96 13.93 -23.70 -12.33
N ILE A 97 13.09 -24.40 -11.58
CA ILE A 97 12.72 -23.98 -10.23
C ILE A 97 13.84 -24.41 -9.28
N ILE A 98 14.31 -23.48 -8.48
CA ILE A 98 15.25 -23.73 -7.38
C ILE A 98 14.57 -23.37 -6.07
N THR A 99 14.96 -24.07 -4.99
CA THR A 99 14.50 -23.76 -3.63
C THR A 99 15.63 -23.14 -2.82
N GLY A 100 15.30 -22.34 -1.82
CA GLY A 100 16.31 -21.68 -1.00
C GLY A 100 15.70 -20.79 0.07
N THR A 101 16.44 -19.77 0.45
CA THR A 101 16.00 -18.73 1.37
C THR A 101 15.85 -17.41 0.60
N ARG A 102 14.68 -16.83 0.69
CA ARG A 102 14.38 -15.48 0.17
C ARG A 102 14.42 -14.47 1.31
N THR A 103 15.08 -13.35 1.11
CA THR A 103 14.94 -12.16 1.93
C THR A 103 14.46 -11.04 1.00
N GLN A 104 13.22 -10.60 1.17
CA GLN A 104 12.61 -9.58 0.33
C GLN A 104 12.18 -8.40 1.18
N LYS A 105 12.45 -7.20 0.68
CA LYS A 105 11.96 -5.96 1.26
C LYS A 105 11.36 -5.10 0.16
N LEU A 106 10.12 -4.62 0.40
CA LEU A 106 9.36 -3.87 -0.58
C LEU A 106 8.65 -2.69 0.08
N SER A 107 8.95 -1.47 -0.34
CA SER A 107 8.28 -0.26 0.13
C SER A 107 7.16 0.11 -0.84
N VAL A 108 5.92 -0.11 -0.42
CA VAL A 108 4.71 0.17 -1.19
C VAL A 108 4.23 1.59 -0.95
N SER A 109 3.85 2.27 -2.02
CA SER A 109 3.30 3.63 -2.01
C SER A 109 2.10 3.74 -2.95
N ASN A 110 0.93 3.91 -2.38
CA ASN A 110 -0.34 4.07 -3.06
C ASN A 110 -0.84 5.51 -2.93
N ALA A 111 -1.23 6.13 -4.05
CA ALA A 111 -1.82 7.46 -4.07
C ALA A 111 -3.33 7.35 -4.32
N TYR A 112 -4.12 8.00 -3.48
CA TYR A 112 -5.59 7.99 -3.52
C TYR A 112 -6.17 9.39 -3.62
N ILE A 113 -7.37 9.47 -4.18
CA ILE A 113 -8.33 10.52 -3.87
C ILE A 113 -9.28 9.95 -2.83
N ASP A 114 -9.23 10.47 -1.62
CA ASP A 114 -10.15 10.13 -0.53
C ASP A 114 -11.29 11.12 -0.45
N ILE A 115 -12.49 10.60 -0.20
CA ILE A 115 -13.73 11.37 -0.02
C ILE A 115 -14.33 10.98 1.34
N PRO A 116 -13.82 11.52 2.44
CA PRO A 116 -14.42 11.33 3.76
C PRO A 116 -15.75 12.07 3.88
N LEU A 117 -16.76 11.38 4.42
CA LEU A 117 -18.05 11.95 4.84
C LEU A 117 -18.18 11.76 6.34
N LEU A 118 -18.12 12.87 7.08
CA LEU A 118 -17.97 12.86 8.53
C LEU A 118 -19.12 13.63 9.19
N ALA A 119 -19.61 13.13 10.31
CA ALA A 119 -20.28 13.93 11.31
C ALA A 119 -19.25 14.50 12.28
N TYR A 120 -19.45 15.71 12.76
CA TYR A 120 -18.57 16.30 13.76
C TYR A 120 -19.39 16.92 14.92
N TYR A 121 -18.76 16.92 16.10
CA TYR A 121 -19.26 17.60 17.28
C TYR A 121 -18.17 18.52 17.83
N LYS A 122 -18.46 19.83 17.90
CA LYS A 122 -17.54 20.87 18.34
C LYS A 122 -17.92 21.39 19.71
N PHE A 123 -16.98 21.41 20.65
CA PHE A 123 -17.15 21.93 21.99
C PHE A 123 -15.97 22.82 22.37
N GLY A 124 -16.23 24.12 22.42
CA GLY A 124 -15.17 25.10 22.62
C GLY A 124 -14.10 25.03 21.50
N MET A 125 -12.85 24.82 21.86
CA MET A 125 -11.72 24.70 20.94
C MET A 125 -11.52 23.28 20.41
N PHE A 126 -12.28 22.30 20.88
CA PHE A 126 -12.14 20.91 20.50
C PHE A 126 -13.27 20.48 19.56
N GLU A 127 -12.94 19.57 18.66
CA GLU A 127 -13.88 18.91 17.77
C GLU A 127 -13.54 17.42 17.71
N ILE A 128 -14.56 16.58 17.78
CA ILE A 128 -14.45 15.16 17.43
C ILE A 128 -15.24 14.91 16.15
N SER A 129 -14.77 14.00 15.33
CA SER A 129 -15.42 13.66 14.07
C SER A 129 -15.36 12.17 13.79
N GLY A 130 -16.35 11.66 13.08
CA GLY A 130 -16.37 10.26 12.65
C GLY A 130 -17.30 10.06 11.48
N GLY A 131 -17.01 9.03 10.67
CA GLY A 131 -17.81 8.72 9.49
C GLY A 131 -17.14 7.73 8.55
N LEU A 132 -17.57 7.77 7.30
CA LEU A 132 -17.11 6.89 6.26
C LEU A 132 -15.98 7.55 5.44
N ASN A 133 -15.04 6.74 4.98
CA ASN A 133 -14.01 7.14 4.02
C ASN A 133 -14.14 6.26 2.78
N SER A 134 -14.13 6.87 1.60
CA SER A 134 -13.98 6.16 0.33
C SER A 134 -12.76 6.68 -0.41
N GLY A 135 -11.93 5.78 -0.93
CA GLY A 135 -10.70 6.11 -1.65
C GLY A 135 -10.72 5.55 -3.07
N ILE A 136 -10.23 6.34 -4.01
CA ILE A 136 -10.02 5.92 -5.40
C ILE A 136 -8.52 5.88 -5.65
N LEU A 137 -7.99 4.70 -5.97
CA LEU A 137 -6.57 4.49 -6.23
C LEU A 137 -6.15 5.11 -7.57
N LEU A 138 -5.29 6.11 -7.53
CA LEU A 138 -4.73 6.79 -8.70
C LEU A 138 -3.45 6.13 -9.19
N SER A 139 -2.55 5.79 -8.28
CA SER A 139 -1.24 5.22 -8.56
C SER A 139 -0.84 4.24 -7.47
N SER A 140 -0.19 3.16 -7.88
CA SER A 140 0.35 2.15 -6.96
C SER A 140 1.72 1.73 -7.44
N LYS A 141 2.73 1.94 -6.60
CA LYS A 141 4.13 1.64 -6.90
C LYS A 141 4.80 1.00 -5.70
N ALA A 142 5.83 0.20 -5.98
CA ALA A 142 6.72 -0.25 -4.93
C ALA A 142 8.16 -0.35 -5.44
N GLY A 143 9.10 -0.22 -4.51
CA GLY A 143 10.52 -0.39 -4.77
C GLY A 143 11.20 -1.14 -3.65
N GLY A 144 12.21 -1.94 -4.01
CA GLY A 144 12.92 -2.75 -3.05
C GLY A 144 13.88 -3.74 -3.69
N SER A 145 14.13 -4.85 -3.00
CA SER A 145 14.97 -5.94 -3.50
C SER A 145 14.53 -7.28 -2.97
N THR A 146 14.89 -8.32 -3.71
CA THR A 146 14.86 -9.71 -3.29
C THR A 146 16.27 -10.25 -3.32
N ASP A 147 16.76 -10.74 -2.19
CA ASP A 147 17.99 -11.53 -2.09
C ASP A 147 17.59 -13.01 -2.01
N PHE A 148 18.22 -13.84 -2.82
CA PHE A 148 17.96 -15.27 -2.86
C PHE A 148 19.24 -16.06 -2.68
N GLU A 149 19.24 -16.97 -1.69
CA GLU A 149 20.30 -17.92 -1.42
C GLU A 149 19.71 -19.32 -1.61
N GLY A 150 20.03 -19.96 -2.73
CA GLY A 150 19.40 -21.20 -3.13
C GLY A 150 20.16 -22.45 -2.72
N VAL A 151 19.40 -23.52 -2.49
CA VAL A 151 19.88 -24.89 -2.48
C VAL A 151 19.29 -25.56 -3.70
N SER A 152 20.14 -26.10 -4.58
CA SER A 152 19.67 -26.79 -5.78
C SER A 152 18.89 -28.04 -5.45
N ASP A 153 17.85 -28.27 -6.25
CA ASP A 153 16.87 -29.32 -6.12
C ASP A 153 17.41 -30.76 -6.23
N ILE A 154 16.69 -31.64 -5.51
CA ILE A 154 16.61 -33.11 -5.66
C ILE A 154 17.98 -33.85 -5.87
N GLY A 155 18.63 -34.08 -4.74
CA GLY A 155 19.63 -35.13 -4.63
C GLY A 155 21.09 -34.77 -4.92
N SER A 156 21.39 -33.48 -5.12
CA SER A 156 22.77 -32.97 -5.18
C SER A 156 22.89 -31.60 -4.54
N PRO A 157 23.77 -31.42 -3.55
CA PRO A 157 23.94 -30.12 -2.90
C PRO A 157 24.80 -29.22 -3.78
N VAL A 158 24.24 -28.64 -4.82
CA VAL A 158 24.88 -27.56 -5.56
C VAL A 158 24.15 -26.28 -5.26
N VAL A 159 24.73 -25.51 -4.35
CA VAL A 159 24.25 -24.18 -3.96
C VAL A 159 24.45 -23.23 -5.13
N PRO A 160 23.41 -22.68 -5.76
CA PRO A 160 23.60 -21.59 -6.71
C PRO A 160 24.25 -20.41 -5.99
N SER A 161 25.07 -19.64 -6.70
CA SER A 161 25.59 -18.39 -6.14
C SER A 161 24.44 -17.51 -5.69
N PRO A 162 24.52 -16.87 -4.49
CA PRO A 162 23.52 -15.91 -4.10
C PRO A 162 23.37 -14.81 -5.15
N PHE A 163 22.14 -14.32 -5.33
CA PHE A 163 21.87 -13.23 -6.23
C PHE A 163 20.82 -12.28 -5.66
N THR A 164 20.86 -11.04 -6.14
CA THR A 164 19.91 -9.99 -5.77
C THR A 164 19.18 -9.53 -7.01
N VAL A 165 17.87 -9.35 -6.90
CA VAL A 165 17.00 -8.76 -7.93
C VAL A 165 16.41 -7.48 -7.35
N ALA A 166 16.63 -6.36 -8.03
CA ALA A 166 15.95 -5.11 -7.69
C ALA A 166 14.47 -5.22 -8.06
N LEU A 167 13.60 -4.67 -7.22
CA LEU A 167 12.17 -4.61 -7.45
C LEU A 167 11.77 -3.17 -7.76
N ASN A 168 11.15 -2.97 -8.94
CA ASN A 168 10.65 -1.66 -9.37
C ASN A 168 9.25 -1.82 -9.96
N HIS A 169 8.27 -1.84 -9.09
CA HIS A 169 6.90 -2.19 -9.40
C HIS A 169 6.04 -0.97 -9.72
N ASN A 170 5.29 -1.03 -10.80
CA ASN A 170 4.17 -0.16 -11.09
C ASN A 170 2.91 -1.01 -11.31
N TYR A 171 2.19 -1.28 -10.24
CA TYR A 171 1.07 -2.23 -10.24
C TYR A 171 -0.08 -1.88 -11.20
N LYS A 172 -0.14 -0.64 -11.69
CA LYS A 172 -1.14 -0.22 -12.68
C LYS A 172 -0.66 -0.31 -14.13
N LYS A 173 0.65 -0.40 -14.37
CA LYS A 173 1.22 -0.33 -15.72
C LYS A 173 2.03 -1.55 -16.14
N ASP A 174 2.67 -2.22 -15.17
CA ASP A 174 3.50 -3.37 -15.50
C ASP A 174 2.61 -4.53 -15.95
N ASP A 175 3.13 -5.31 -16.89
CA ASP A 175 2.47 -6.48 -17.43
C ASP A 175 3.17 -7.78 -16.95
N ALA A 176 2.52 -8.92 -17.19
CA ALA A 176 3.03 -10.22 -16.82
C ALA A 176 4.39 -10.48 -17.46
N GLY A 177 5.31 -11.06 -16.68
CA GLY A 177 6.62 -11.49 -17.15
C GLY A 177 7.62 -10.36 -17.44
N GLN A 178 7.30 -9.10 -17.21
CA GLN A 178 8.21 -7.99 -17.48
C GLN A 178 9.37 -7.90 -16.49
N ALA A 179 10.59 -7.74 -17.04
CA ALA A 179 11.83 -7.50 -16.31
C ALA A 179 12.80 -6.63 -17.12
N SER A 180 13.92 -6.24 -16.52
CA SER A 180 14.99 -5.55 -17.24
C SER A 180 15.64 -6.48 -18.28
N GLU A 181 16.15 -5.90 -19.37
CA GLU A 181 16.97 -6.62 -20.36
C GLU A 181 18.34 -7.00 -19.79
N THR A 182 18.84 -6.24 -18.82
CA THR A 182 20.09 -6.52 -18.12
C THR A 182 19.90 -7.70 -17.18
N THR A 183 20.81 -8.65 -17.26
CA THR A 183 20.75 -9.90 -16.49
C THR A 183 22.07 -10.20 -15.80
N THR A 184 21.99 -10.94 -14.69
CA THR A 184 23.14 -11.52 -13.98
C THR A 184 23.18 -13.03 -14.23
N GLU A 185 24.37 -13.57 -14.50
CA GLU A 185 24.56 -15.02 -14.66
C GLU A 185 24.60 -15.70 -13.29
N VAL A 186 23.73 -16.68 -13.11
CA VAL A 186 23.71 -17.58 -11.95
C VAL A 186 23.98 -18.99 -12.39
N LYS A 187 24.96 -19.66 -11.76
CA LYS A 187 25.34 -21.05 -12.12
C LYS A 187 24.62 -22.04 -11.19
N VAL A 188 23.95 -23.01 -11.81
CA VAL A 188 23.36 -24.15 -11.12
C VAL A 188 23.92 -25.42 -11.71
N GLN A 189 24.60 -26.22 -10.90
CA GLN A 189 25.29 -27.46 -11.36
C GLN A 189 26.25 -27.24 -12.55
N GLY A 190 26.88 -26.05 -12.59
CA GLY A 190 27.79 -25.69 -13.70
C GLY A 190 27.11 -25.14 -14.96
N PHE A 191 25.76 -25.15 -15.02
CA PHE A 191 25.00 -24.57 -16.13
C PHE A 191 24.65 -23.11 -15.82
N PRO A 192 24.89 -22.19 -16.79
CA PRO A 192 24.55 -20.78 -16.62
C PRO A 192 23.06 -20.53 -16.85
N TYR A 193 22.45 -19.78 -15.94
CA TYR A 193 21.09 -19.23 -16.05
C TYR A 193 21.14 -17.71 -15.93
N GLN A 194 20.24 -17.03 -16.61
CA GLN A 194 20.13 -15.58 -16.53
C GLN A 194 19.01 -15.19 -15.56
N VAL A 195 19.32 -14.26 -14.66
CA VAL A 195 18.37 -13.66 -13.73
C VAL A 195 18.33 -12.17 -14.04
N PRO A 196 17.14 -11.54 -14.18
CA PRO A 196 17.06 -10.11 -14.44
C PRO A 196 17.61 -9.31 -13.26
N GLU A 197 18.30 -8.22 -13.54
CA GLU A 197 18.76 -7.29 -12.49
C GLU A 197 17.59 -6.57 -11.84
N THR A 198 16.49 -6.36 -12.60
CA THR A 198 15.26 -5.71 -12.08
C THR A 198 14.03 -6.50 -12.52
N ALA A 199 13.18 -6.85 -11.56
CA ALA A 199 11.86 -7.43 -11.80
C ALA A 199 10.76 -6.38 -11.60
N TYR A 200 9.73 -6.39 -12.47
CA TYR A 200 8.56 -5.54 -12.37
C TYR A 200 7.41 -6.29 -11.67
N ALA A 201 6.30 -5.59 -11.41
CA ALA A 201 5.26 -6.02 -10.47
C ALA A 201 4.67 -7.43 -10.73
N TYR A 202 4.58 -7.84 -11.98
CA TYR A 202 3.96 -9.12 -12.35
C TYR A 202 4.98 -10.07 -13.02
N TYR A 203 6.26 -9.92 -12.70
CA TYR A 203 7.33 -10.73 -13.29
C TYR A 203 7.13 -12.22 -13.08
N GLU A 204 6.72 -12.64 -11.89
CA GLU A 204 6.54 -14.03 -11.51
C GLU A 204 5.18 -14.61 -12.02
N PHE A 205 4.28 -13.80 -12.51
CA PHE A 205 2.94 -14.21 -12.97
C PHE A 205 2.93 -14.46 -14.49
N PRO A 206 2.31 -15.56 -14.94
CA PRO A 206 2.22 -15.87 -16.38
C PRO A 206 1.25 -14.95 -17.12
N VAL A 207 0.22 -14.45 -16.45
CA VAL A 207 -0.83 -13.58 -16.98
C VAL A 207 -1.15 -12.52 -15.95
N LYS A 208 -1.49 -11.33 -16.42
CA LYS A 208 -2.05 -10.25 -15.61
C LYS A 208 -3.49 -10.00 -16.02
N ASP A 209 -4.43 -10.46 -15.21
CA ASP A 209 -5.85 -10.23 -15.44
C ASP A 209 -6.35 -8.91 -14.84
N LYS A 210 -5.81 -8.52 -13.69
CA LYS A 210 -6.16 -7.33 -12.92
C LYS A 210 -4.94 -6.59 -12.41
N ASN A 211 -5.14 -5.43 -11.82
CA ASN A 211 -4.10 -4.79 -11.01
C ASN A 211 -4.09 -5.41 -9.62
N LEU A 212 -2.92 -5.61 -9.03
CA LEU A 212 -2.77 -6.19 -7.70
C LEU A 212 -3.60 -5.42 -6.66
N TYR A 213 -3.54 -4.09 -6.64
CA TYR A 213 -4.33 -3.30 -5.69
C TYR A 213 -5.68 -2.89 -6.27
N LYS A 214 -6.74 -3.08 -5.47
CA LYS A 214 -8.12 -2.69 -5.79
C LYS A 214 -8.24 -1.19 -6.04
N THR A 215 -9.06 -0.81 -6.99
CA THR A 215 -9.24 0.61 -7.37
C THR A 215 -10.03 1.40 -6.33
N LEU A 216 -10.95 0.73 -5.61
CA LEU A 216 -11.79 1.34 -4.59
C LEU A 216 -11.40 0.79 -3.22
N ASP A 217 -11.24 1.70 -2.25
CA ASP A 217 -10.99 1.40 -0.84
C ASP A 217 -12.10 2.06 -0.01
N PHE A 218 -12.67 1.30 0.91
CA PHE A 218 -13.71 1.79 1.83
C PHE A 218 -13.27 1.58 3.26
N GLY A 219 -13.56 2.57 4.10
CA GLY A 219 -13.17 2.54 5.49
C GLY A 219 -14.02 3.41 6.39
N ILE A 220 -13.70 3.38 7.66
CA ILE A 220 -14.19 4.30 8.67
C ILE A 220 -13.08 5.26 9.06
N ALA A 221 -13.46 6.50 9.34
CA ALA A 221 -12.56 7.54 9.81
C ALA A 221 -13.05 8.10 11.13
N VAL A 222 -12.14 8.24 12.11
CA VAL A 222 -12.40 8.91 13.37
C VAL A 222 -11.28 9.91 13.64
N GLY A 223 -11.61 11.08 14.19
CA GLY A 223 -10.61 12.12 14.39
C GLY A 223 -10.97 13.11 15.49
N ALA A 224 -9.94 13.83 15.91
CA ALA A 224 -10.05 14.95 16.80
C ALA A 224 -9.33 16.16 16.23
N SER A 225 -9.88 17.37 16.44
CA SER A 225 -9.26 18.63 16.03
C SER A 225 -9.22 19.60 17.21
N PHE A 226 -8.17 20.41 17.23
CA PHE A 226 -7.98 21.49 18.17
C PHE A 226 -7.85 22.81 17.41
N TYR A 227 -8.77 23.72 17.64
CA TYR A 227 -8.85 25.04 17.02
C TYR A 227 -8.08 26.07 17.84
N LEU A 228 -7.07 26.69 17.26
CA LEU A 228 -6.34 27.81 17.88
C LEU A 228 -7.13 29.11 17.83
N ASN A 229 -7.93 29.26 16.80
CA ASN A 229 -8.84 30.40 16.58
C ASN A 229 -10.04 29.91 15.75
N GLU A 230 -10.87 30.79 15.25
CA GLU A 230 -12.06 30.45 14.48
C GLU A 230 -11.77 29.66 13.20
N GLY A 231 -10.57 29.80 12.64
CA GLY A 231 -10.20 29.13 11.36
C GLY A 231 -9.10 28.09 11.49
N LEU A 232 -7.98 28.42 12.15
CA LEU A 232 -6.79 27.56 12.20
C LEU A 232 -6.98 26.40 13.19
N PHE A 233 -6.73 25.18 12.71
CA PHE A 233 -6.82 23.98 13.54
C PHE A 233 -5.69 22.99 13.29
N PHE A 234 -5.38 22.20 14.30
CA PHE A 234 -4.61 20.97 14.22
C PHE A 234 -5.56 19.78 14.33
N SER A 235 -5.30 18.70 13.61
CA SER A 235 -6.11 17.50 13.72
C SER A 235 -5.30 16.22 13.64
N VAL A 236 -5.81 15.21 14.33
CA VAL A 236 -5.36 13.81 14.23
C VAL A 236 -6.54 12.97 13.76
N ARG A 237 -6.34 12.12 12.79
CA ARG A 237 -7.37 11.22 12.24
C ARG A 237 -6.80 9.83 12.08
N TYR A 238 -7.58 8.85 12.45
CA TYR A 238 -7.35 7.44 12.15
C TYR A 238 -8.33 6.97 11.08
N ILE A 239 -7.83 6.30 10.07
CA ILE A 239 -8.62 5.67 9.00
C ILE A 239 -8.35 4.18 9.07
N HIS A 240 -9.42 3.38 9.15
CA HIS A 240 -9.40 1.93 9.14
C HIS A 240 -10.14 1.42 7.90
N GLY A 241 -9.42 0.77 7.00
CA GLY A 241 -9.99 0.08 5.84
C GLY A 241 -10.84 -1.11 6.28
N LEU A 242 -11.99 -1.28 5.66
CA LEU A 242 -12.93 -2.35 5.97
C LEU A 242 -12.82 -3.54 5.00
N GLY A 243 -12.21 -3.31 3.84
CA GLY A 243 -12.01 -4.32 2.82
C GLY A 243 -10.54 -4.68 2.65
N ASP A 244 -10.32 -5.79 2.00
CA ASP A 244 -9.04 -6.20 1.51
C ASP A 244 -8.55 -5.22 0.42
N VAL A 245 -7.27 -4.80 0.52
CA VAL A 245 -6.69 -3.77 -0.36
C VAL A 245 -6.20 -4.33 -1.69
N ASP A 246 -5.96 -5.63 -1.78
CA ASP A 246 -5.43 -6.32 -2.95
C ASP A 246 -6.40 -7.36 -3.52
N GLU A 247 -6.07 -7.88 -4.67
CA GLU A 247 -6.87 -8.88 -5.36
C GLU A 247 -6.34 -10.26 -5.00
N ASN A 248 -7.20 -11.13 -4.50
CA ASN A 248 -6.87 -12.48 -4.04
C ASN A 248 -6.15 -13.35 -5.09
N ASP A 249 -6.26 -12.99 -6.38
CA ASP A 249 -5.57 -13.71 -7.46
C ASP A 249 -4.02 -13.60 -7.36
N TYR A 250 -3.54 -12.62 -6.62
CA TYR A 250 -2.11 -12.37 -6.38
C TYR A 250 -1.63 -12.75 -4.96
N ASP A 251 -2.55 -13.23 -4.11
CA ASP A 251 -2.24 -13.72 -2.77
C ASP A 251 -1.69 -15.14 -2.86
N VAL A 252 -0.40 -15.22 -3.12
CA VAL A 252 0.28 -16.51 -3.31
C VAL A 252 1.36 -16.72 -2.27
N SER A 253 1.57 -18.00 -1.90
CA SER A 253 2.65 -18.38 -1.02
C SER A 253 4.00 -18.08 -1.69
N LEU A 254 4.87 -17.39 -0.97
CA LEU A 254 6.28 -17.26 -1.32
C LEU A 254 7.12 -18.43 -0.81
N GLN A 255 6.57 -19.26 0.07
CA GLN A 255 7.26 -20.38 0.69
C GLN A 255 7.33 -21.60 -0.23
N THR A 256 6.24 -21.92 -0.94
CA THR A 256 6.13 -23.20 -1.67
C THR A 256 5.22 -23.07 -2.89
N LEU A 257 5.43 -24.00 -3.82
CA LEU A 257 4.56 -24.23 -4.98
C LEU A 257 3.81 -25.57 -4.83
N ASN A 258 2.76 -25.71 -5.60
CA ASN A 258 2.12 -26.98 -5.81
C ASN A 258 3.07 -27.99 -6.53
N GLN A 259 2.76 -29.28 -6.49
CA GLN A 259 3.58 -30.33 -7.12
C GLN A 259 3.72 -30.17 -8.65
N ASP A 260 2.76 -29.49 -9.28
CA ASP A 260 2.77 -29.19 -10.72
C ASP A 260 3.51 -27.87 -11.05
N GLY A 261 4.07 -27.19 -10.05
CA GLY A 261 4.76 -25.91 -10.20
C GLY A 261 3.85 -24.68 -10.23
N SER A 262 2.55 -24.85 -10.05
CA SER A 262 1.61 -23.73 -9.92
C SER A 262 1.67 -23.08 -8.53
N PHE A 263 1.19 -21.83 -8.44
CA PHE A 263 1.15 -21.09 -7.17
C PHE A 263 0.18 -21.72 -6.16
N VAL A 264 0.57 -21.74 -4.90
CA VAL A 264 -0.32 -22.04 -3.78
C VAL A 264 -1.04 -20.73 -3.41
N GLN A 265 -2.35 -20.71 -3.63
CA GLN A 265 -3.18 -19.57 -3.24
C GLN A 265 -3.33 -19.49 -1.71
N ARG A 266 -3.32 -18.26 -1.20
CA ARG A 266 -3.54 -17.94 0.21
C ARG A 266 -4.89 -17.24 0.36
N ALA A 267 -5.53 -17.39 1.51
CA ALA A 267 -6.64 -16.54 1.93
C ALA A 267 -6.06 -15.45 2.82
N ASP A 268 -5.79 -14.31 2.21
CA ASP A 268 -5.05 -13.20 2.82
C ASP A 268 -5.87 -11.91 2.64
N ASP A 269 -6.48 -11.42 3.73
CA ASP A 269 -7.25 -10.17 3.72
C ASP A 269 -6.40 -9.07 4.37
N ASN A 270 -5.80 -8.22 3.55
CA ASN A 270 -4.94 -7.12 3.98
C ASN A 270 -5.72 -5.80 4.09
N GLN A 271 -5.94 -5.31 5.30
CA GLN A 271 -6.67 -4.08 5.55
C GLN A 271 -5.74 -2.87 5.68
N SER A 272 -6.13 -1.74 5.11
CA SER A 272 -5.36 -0.50 5.24
C SER A 272 -5.60 0.17 6.60
N ARG A 273 -4.52 0.68 7.23
CA ARG A 273 -4.58 1.47 8.46
C ARG A 273 -3.74 2.73 8.30
N SER A 274 -4.29 3.88 8.64
CA SER A 274 -3.59 5.15 8.47
C SER A 274 -3.88 6.13 9.59
N TRP A 275 -2.82 6.73 10.12
CA TRP A 275 -2.86 7.91 10.98
C TRP A 275 -2.50 9.14 10.16
N GLN A 276 -3.32 10.18 10.25
CA GLN A 276 -3.11 11.47 9.58
C GLN A 276 -2.96 12.57 10.63
N PHE A 277 -1.92 13.38 10.50
CA PHE A 277 -1.64 14.55 11.34
C PHE A 277 -1.68 15.77 10.43
N SER A 278 -2.55 16.72 10.72
CA SER A 278 -2.81 17.84 9.83
C SER A 278 -2.82 19.19 10.53
N VAL A 279 -2.47 20.20 9.75
CA VAL A 279 -2.82 21.59 9.98
C VAL A 279 -3.86 21.98 8.95
N GLY A 280 -4.88 22.69 9.33
CA GLY A 280 -5.92 23.15 8.43
C GLY A 280 -6.48 24.50 8.80
N PHE A 281 -7.20 25.07 7.84
CA PHE A 281 -7.91 26.33 8.00
C PHE A 281 -9.33 26.20 7.47
N SER A 282 -10.31 26.68 8.24
CA SER A 282 -11.73 26.69 7.90
C SER A 282 -12.26 28.11 8.00
N PHE A 283 -13.04 28.54 7.04
CA PHE A 283 -13.63 29.89 6.95
C PHE A 283 -15.09 29.82 6.47
#